data_e0e8453d1746c441eba4caee26083a5a
#
_entry.id   e0e8453d1746c441eba4caee26083a5a
#
_cell.length_a   1.000
_cell.length_b   1.000
_cell.length_c   1.000
_cell.angle_alpha   90.00
_cell.angle_beta   90.00
_cell.angle_gamma   90.00
#
_symmetry.space_group_name_H-M   'P 1'
#
loop_
_entity.id
_entity.type
_entity.pdbx_description
1 polymer ?
#
loop_
_entity_poly.entity_id
_entity_poly.type
_entity_poly.pdbx_seq_one_letter_code
_entity_poly.pdbx_strand_id
1 'polypeptide(L)'
;MNGAAPERISATDYLTCDDASTGRNWNLPLGYGTLVAASLPASATVRLATSAERIDLTVDGVEVITRAGAIRAKAAVLTVSTAVLAGDAIRLPPGIDPWREAAAALPLGRNEKIFLEIGSDSAFGPDSDAYGDLRDPRSAAYSIRPNGWPVIEAFLGGEGAGILDEDGPAAGFSFVTSQLVALFGSDVASAIRLLAATSWSRMASIGGAYSCALPGRSQARSRLAQPFENRLFFAGEATHPFDFTTAHGAHDSGQRAADEALAALRNSHVLDRRDPPFAA
;
A
#
# COMPACT_ATOMS: atom_id res chain seq x y z
N MET A 1 -9.35 -8.98 7.26
CA MET A 1 -9.51 -7.67 6.69
C MET A 1 -8.20 -6.88 6.70
N ASN A 2 -7.59 -6.55 7.81
CA ASN A 2 -6.39 -5.67 7.82
C ASN A 2 -5.03 -6.43 7.83
N GLY A 3 -5.01 -7.73 7.60
CA GLY A 3 -3.77 -8.53 7.62
C GLY A 3 -3.03 -8.52 8.97
N ALA A 4 -3.75 -8.22 10.05
CA ALA A 4 -3.24 -8.21 11.42
C ALA A 4 -4.29 -8.82 12.37
N ALA A 5 -3.82 -9.35 13.50
CA ALA A 5 -4.70 -9.91 14.51
C ALA A 5 -5.60 -8.80 15.12
N PRO A 6 -6.87 -9.07 15.42
CA PRO A 6 -7.84 -8.08 15.92
C PRO A 6 -7.36 -7.30 17.15
N GLU A 7 -6.59 -7.96 18.03
CA GLU A 7 -6.05 -7.37 19.26
C GLU A 7 -4.98 -6.29 18.99
N ARG A 8 -4.45 -6.27 17.78
CA ARG A 8 -3.42 -5.32 17.34
C ARG A 8 -3.97 -4.14 16.54
N ILE A 9 -5.28 -4.08 16.33
CA ILE A 9 -5.91 -3.06 15.50
C ILE A 9 -6.71 -2.11 16.40
N SER A 10 -6.67 -0.82 16.10
CA SER A 10 -7.54 0.18 16.72
C SER A 10 -9.00 -0.12 16.42
N ALA A 11 -9.83 -0.22 17.46
CA ALA A 11 -11.27 -0.37 17.29
C ALA A 11 -11.89 0.81 16.52
N THR A 12 -11.37 2.02 16.72
CA THR A 12 -11.79 3.21 15.97
C THR A 12 -11.50 3.05 14.47
N ASP A 13 -10.30 2.59 14.09
CA ASP A 13 -9.96 2.34 12.69
C ASP A 13 -10.86 1.26 12.08
N TYR A 14 -11.10 0.18 12.83
CA TYR A 14 -11.97 -0.90 12.36
C TYR A 14 -13.37 -0.40 12.04
N LEU A 15 -13.98 0.33 12.96
CA LEU A 15 -15.33 0.89 12.78
C LEU A 15 -15.37 1.92 11.65
N THR A 16 -14.38 2.79 11.55
CA THR A 16 -14.29 3.78 10.47
C THR A 16 -14.21 3.10 9.09
N CYS A 17 -13.42 2.03 8.97
CA CYS A 17 -13.30 1.26 7.72
C CYS A 17 -14.59 0.51 7.38
N ASP A 18 -15.28 -0.03 8.38
CA ASP A 18 -16.56 -0.74 8.21
C ASP A 18 -17.67 0.22 7.76
N ASP A 19 -17.78 1.37 8.41
CA ASP A 19 -18.76 2.43 8.09
C ASP A 19 -18.53 3.01 6.68
N ALA A 20 -17.27 3.14 6.23
CA ALA A 20 -16.94 3.63 4.90
C ALA A 20 -17.12 2.56 3.80
N SER A 21 -17.24 1.28 4.16
CA SER A 21 -17.33 0.19 3.21
C SER A 21 -18.65 0.18 2.45
N THR A 22 -18.60 0.23 1.13
CA THR A 22 -19.78 0.05 0.28
C THR A 22 -20.12 -1.43 0.03
N GLY A 23 -19.28 -2.36 0.47
CA GLY A 23 -19.37 -3.79 0.17
C GLY A 23 -19.16 -4.12 -1.31
N ARG A 24 -18.76 -3.16 -2.14
CA ARG A 24 -18.53 -3.34 -3.58
C ARG A 24 -17.05 -3.24 -3.91
N ASN A 25 -16.50 -4.30 -4.46
CA ASN A 25 -15.16 -4.30 -5.03
C ASN A 25 -15.26 -4.33 -6.56
N TRP A 26 -14.49 -3.44 -7.20
CA TRP A 26 -14.39 -3.42 -8.65
C TRP A 26 -13.26 -4.35 -9.10
N ASN A 27 -13.55 -5.17 -10.08
CA ASN A 27 -12.54 -6.00 -10.71
C ASN A 27 -12.07 -5.35 -12.02
N LEU A 28 -10.76 -5.30 -12.23
CA LEU A 28 -10.14 -4.66 -13.39
C LEU A 28 -9.51 -5.74 -14.29
N PRO A 29 -10.14 -6.13 -15.42
CA PRO A 29 -9.63 -7.20 -16.27
C PRO A 29 -8.19 -7.00 -16.75
N LEU A 30 -7.76 -5.75 -16.95
CA LEU A 30 -6.40 -5.41 -17.39
C LEU A 30 -5.43 -5.15 -16.22
N GLY A 31 -5.88 -5.35 -15.00
CA GLY A 31 -5.10 -5.11 -13.78
C GLY A 31 -5.04 -3.64 -13.37
N TYR A 32 -4.87 -3.42 -12.07
CA TYR A 32 -4.86 -2.09 -11.47
C TYR A 32 -3.65 -1.24 -11.92
N GLY A 33 -2.49 -1.86 -12.08
CA GLY A 33 -1.28 -1.17 -12.57
C GLY A 33 -1.46 -0.54 -13.94
N THR A 34 -2.20 -1.19 -14.83
CA THR A 34 -2.53 -0.65 -16.16
C THR A 34 -3.40 0.61 -16.05
N LEU A 35 -4.40 0.61 -15.18
CA LEU A 35 -5.23 1.79 -14.92
C LEU A 35 -4.39 2.96 -14.40
N VAL A 36 -3.53 2.71 -13.42
CA VAL A 36 -2.64 3.75 -12.85
C VAL A 36 -1.69 4.28 -13.92
N ALA A 37 -1.07 3.41 -14.70
CA ALA A 37 -0.17 3.83 -15.78
C ALA A 37 -0.88 4.67 -16.85
N ALA A 38 -2.12 4.33 -17.19
CA ALA A 38 -2.93 5.07 -18.15
C ALA A 38 -3.38 6.45 -17.63
N SER A 39 -3.43 6.66 -16.31
CA SER A 39 -3.78 7.94 -15.70
C SER A 39 -2.60 8.92 -15.60
N LEU A 40 -1.37 8.47 -15.88
CA LEU A 40 -0.18 9.29 -15.76
C LEU A 40 -0.15 10.36 -16.86
N PRO A 41 -0.05 11.65 -16.52
CA PRO A 41 0.01 12.70 -17.53
C PRO A 41 1.31 12.64 -18.34
N ALA A 42 1.24 12.94 -19.62
CA ALA A 42 2.41 12.90 -20.52
C ALA A 42 3.55 13.84 -20.10
N SER A 43 3.27 14.87 -19.31
CA SER A 43 4.24 15.80 -18.74
C SER A 43 5.00 15.24 -17.53
N ALA A 44 4.56 14.12 -16.95
CA ALA A 44 5.22 13.52 -15.80
C ALA A 44 6.42 12.68 -16.25
N THR A 45 7.57 12.91 -15.61
CA THR A 45 8.77 12.09 -15.82
C THR A 45 8.82 10.98 -14.80
N VAL A 46 8.75 9.72 -15.24
CA VAL A 46 8.92 8.55 -14.38
C VAL A 46 10.38 8.09 -14.44
N ARG A 47 11.01 7.95 -13.29
CA ARG A 47 12.36 7.38 -13.15
C ARG A 47 12.27 6.06 -12.41
N LEU A 48 12.28 4.97 -13.14
CA LEU A 48 12.30 3.61 -12.58
C LEU A 48 13.69 3.29 -12.02
N ALA A 49 13.76 2.29 -11.13
CA ALA A 49 14.99 1.84 -10.48
C ALA A 49 15.81 2.98 -9.84
N THR A 50 15.13 4.03 -9.38
CA THR A 50 15.75 5.24 -8.81
C THR A 50 15.27 5.42 -7.37
N SER A 51 15.87 4.67 -6.44
CA SER A 51 15.53 4.75 -5.02
C SER A 51 16.08 6.02 -4.40
N ALA A 52 15.26 6.72 -3.60
CA ALA A 52 15.73 7.79 -2.74
C ALA A 52 16.50 7.20 -1.56
N GLU A 53 17.71 7.72 -1.30
CA GLU A 53 18.56 7.33 -0.16
C GLU A 53 18.53 8.39 0.94
N ARG A 54 18.38 9.66 0.57
CA ARG A 54 18.30 10.79 1.50
C ARG A 54 17.44 11.89 0.95
N ILE A 55 16.74 12.60 1.83
CA ILE A 55 15.97 13.79 1.53
C ILE A 55 16.43 14.89 2.47
N ASP A 56 16.88 15.99 1.91
CA ASP A 56 17.29 17.18 2.65
C ASP A 56 16.40 18.37 2.30
N LEU A 57 16.12 19.23 3.28
CA LEU A 57 15.57 20.55 3.01
C LEU A 57 16.69 21.51 2.64
N THR A 58 16.48 22.29 1.59
CA THR A 58 17.39 23.37 1.19
C THR A 58 16.74 24.72 1.46
N VAL A 59 17.46 25.81 1.28
CA VAL A 59 16.89 27.17 1.44
C VAL A 59 15.66 27.35 0.55
N ASP A 60 15.73 26.84 -0.70
CA ASP A 60 14.73 27.10 -1.74
C ASP A 60 13.82 25.90 -2.07
N GLY A 61 13.94 24.77 -1.32
CA GLY A 61 13.15 23.60 -1.65
C GLY A 61 13.65 22.32 -1.00
N VAL A 62 13.71 21.25 -1.79
CA VAL A 62 14.06 19.88 -1.38
C VAL A 62 15.12 19.32 -2.31
N GLU A 63 16.08 18.60 -1.76
CA GLU A 63 17.05 17.81 -2.50
C GLU A 63 16.86 16.33 -2.15
N VAL A 64 16.60 15.51 -3.17
CA VAL A 64 16.47 14.05 -3.06
C VAL A 64 17.73 13.42 -3.63
N ILE A 65 18.49 12.72 -2.80
CA ILE A 65 19.71 12.02 -3.17
C ILE A 65 19.37 10.59 -3.56
N THR A 66 19.88 10.18 -4.71
CA THR A 66 19.76 8.83 -5.26
C THR A 66 21.12 8.33 -5.71
N ARG A 67 21.27 7.04 -6.00
CA ARG A 67 22.52 6.52 -6.59
C ARG A 67 22.84 7.13 -7.95
N ALA A 68 21.84 7.61 -8.67
CA ALA A 68 22.01 8.26 -9.98
C ALA A 68 22.31 9.77 -9.88
N GLY A 69 22.42 10.33 -8.68
CA GLY A 69 22.65 11.74 -8.41
C GLY A 69 21.52 12.42 -7.65
N ALA A 70 21.64 13.73 -7.48
CA ALA A 70 20.67 14.54 -6.75
C ALA A 70 19.56 15.06 -7.67
N ILE A 71 18.34 15.07 -7.16
CA ILE A 71 17.15 15.66 -7.79
C ILE A 71 16.72 16.83 -6.91
N ARG A 72 16.64 18.03 -7.48
CA ARG A 72 16.19 19.23 -6.78
C ARG A 72 14.80 19.63 -7.22
N ALA A 73 13.97 19.99 -6.25
CA ALA A 73 12.61 20.44 -6.47
C ALA A 73 12.22 21.53 -5.46
N LYS A 74 11.18 22.31 -5.76
CA LYS A 74 10.62 23.28 -4.81
C LYS A 74 9.87 22.60 -3.66
N ALA A 75 9.24 21.46 -3.93
CA ALA A 75 8.52 20.63 -2.98
C ALA A 75 8.61 19.17 -3.38
N ALA A 76 8.37 18.26 -2.43
CA ALA A 76 8.23 16.83 -2.69
C ALA A 76 7.02 16.26 -1.96
N VAL A 77 6.36 15.28 -2.60
CA VAL A 77 5.29 14.49 -1.99
C VAL A 77 5.85 13.09 -1.76
N LEU A 78 5.90 12.65 -0.49
CA LEU A 78 6.33 11.32 -0.09
C LEU A 78 5.12 10.40 -0.06
N THR A 79 5.18 9.32 -0.86
CA THR A 79 4.13 8.31 -0.96
C THR A 79 4.62 6.91 -0.58
N VAL A 80 5.75 6.85 0.10
CA VAL A 80 6.31 5.59 0.61
C VAL A 80 5.41 5.00 1.70
N SER A 81 5.47 3.69 1.88
CA SER A 81 4.71 3.02 2.93
C SER A 81 5.10 3.50 4.33
N THR A 82 4.22 3.28 5.30
CA THR A 82 4.51 3.60 6.71
C THR A 82 5.70 2.80 7.25
N ALA A 83 5.91 1.58 6.79
CA ALA A 83 7.08 0.77 7.16
C ALA A 83 8.40 1.41 6.67
N VAL A 84 8.42 1.92 5.45
CA VAL A 84 9.58 2.63 4.89
C VAL A 84 9.81 3.95 5.60
N LEU A 85 8.75 4.72 5.87
CA LEU A 85 8.86 6.02 6.54
C LEU A 85 9.31 5.90 8.00
N ALA A 86 8.83 4.90 8.73
CA ALA A 86 9.24 4.63 10.11
C ALA A 86 10.66 4.04 10.21
N GLY A 87 11.12 3.35 9.15
CA GLY A 87 12.44 2.71 9.08
C GLY A 87 13.56 3.67 8.70
N ASP A 88 14.73 3.08 8.42
CA ASP A 88 15.97 3.81 8.11
C ASP A 88 16.38 3.70 6.63
N ALA A 89 15.49 3.19 5.76
CA ALA A 89 15.77 3.01 4.33
C ALA A 89 16.02 4.35 3.61
N ILE A 90 15.41 5.43 4.10
CA ILE A 90 15.60 6.79 3.58
C ILE A 90 16.02 7.67 4.76
N ARG A 91 17.18 8.33 4.66
CA ARG A 91 17.56 9.36 5.62
C ARG A 91 16.69 10.59 5.37
N LEU A 92 15.92 10.98 6.37
CA LEU A 92 15.00 12.11 6.33
C LEU A 92 15.60 13.33 7.04
N PRO A 93 15.10 14.55 6.77
CA PRO A 93 15.63 15.78 7.37
C PRO A 93 15.41 15.81 8.90
N PRO A 94 16.26 16.55 9.65
CA PRO A 94 16.06 16.76 11.07
C PRO A 94 14.69 17.34 11.41
N GLY A 95 14.09 16.91 12.52
CA GLY A 95 12.77 17.37 12.97
C GLY A 95 11.60 16.55 12.42
N ILE A 96 11.84 15.55 11.58
CA ILE A 96 10.80 14.67 10.99
C ILE A 96 10.28 13.60 11.96
N ASP A 97 10.90 13.46 13.13
CA ASP A 97 10.60 12.37 14.08
C ASP A 97 9.09 12.22 14.40
N PRO A 98 8.29 13.29 14.58
CA PRO A 98 6.85 13.14 14.82
C PRO A 98 6.09 12.45 13.68
N TRP A 99 6.56 12.53 12.42
CA TRP A 99 6.00 11.80 11.29
C TRP A 99 6.45 10.34 11.27
N ARG A 100 7.70 10.08 11.63
CA ARG A 100 8.21 8.71 11.80
C ARG A 100 7.47 7.97 12.91
N GLU A 101 7.22 8.65 14.04
CA GLU A 101 6.43 8.10 15.16
C GLU A 101 4.99 7.84 14.73
N ALA A 102 4.38 8.75 13.96
CA ALA A 102 3.04 8.55 13.41
C ALA A 102 3.02 7.35 12.45
N ALA A 103 4.01 7.21 11.58
CA ALA A 103 4.15 6.07 10.68
C ALA A 103 4.35 4.76 11.45
N ALA A 104 5.16 4.74 12.51
CA ALA A 104 5.36 3.59 13.37
C ALA A 104 4.09 3.17 14.14
N ALA A 105 3.19 4.12 14.41
CA ALA A 105 1.88 3.86 15.02
C ALA A 105 0.85 3.29 14.02
N LEU A 106 1.20 3.23 12.73
CA LEU A 106 0.41 2.72 11.62
C LEU A 106 1.16 1.58 10.90
N PRO A 107 1.53 0.48 11.60
CA PRO A 107 2.24 -0.62 10.97
C PRO A 107 1.44 -1.21 9.81
N LEU A 108 2.14 -1.86 8.88
CA LEU A 108 1.51 -2.60 7.80
C LEU A 108 1.04 -3.97 8.27
N GLY A 109 -0.14 -4.37 7.82
CA GLY A 109 -0.58 -5.75 7.91
C GLY A 109 0.19 -6.66 6.95
N ARG A 110 -0.04 -7.98 7.07
CA ARG A 110 0.46 -9.00 6.14
C ARG A 110 -0.68 -9.49 5.27
N ASN A 111 -0.58 -9.32 3.98
CA ASN A 111 -1.47 -9.93 3.00
C ASN A 111 -0.65 -10.37 1.80
N GLU A 112 -0.78 -11.64 1.45
CA GLU A 112 -0.12 -12.21 0.30
C GLU A 112 -1.11 -12.97 -0.57
N LYS A 113 -0.79 -13.11 -1.85
CA LYS A 113 -1.60 -13.83 -2.82
C LYS A 113 -0.83 -14.98 -3.44
N ILE A 114 -1.54 -16.07 -3.69
CA ILE A 114 -1.08 -17.16 -4.51
C ILE A 114 -2.01 -17.27 -5.71
N PHE A 115 -1.43 -17.27 -6.89
CA PHE A 115 -2.15 -17.49 -8.13
C PHE A 115 -1.90 -18.91 -8.59
N LEU A 116 -3.00 -19.65 -8.84
CA LEU A 116 -2.97 -21.02 -9.33
C LEU A 116 -3.57 -21.08 -10.71
N GLU A 117 -2.89 -21.70 -11.64
CA GLU A 117 -3.46 -21.99 -12.96
C GLU A 117 -4.36 -23.20 -12.85
N ILE A 118 -5.51 -23.14 -13.50
CA ILE A 118 -6.51 -24.21 -13.58
C ILE A 118 -6.34 -24.94 -14.91
N GLY A 119 -6.17 -26.28 -14.86
CA GLY A 119 -6.19 -27.12 -16.05
C GLY A 119 -7.56 -27.14 -16.73
N SER A 120 -7.60 -27.61 -17.99
CA SER A 120 -8.78 -27.55 -18.85
C SER A 120 -10.02 -28.34 -18.37
N ASP A 121 -9.81 -29.37 -17.56
CA ASP A 121 -10.86 -30.33 -17.14
C ASP A 121 -11.34 -30.07 -15.70
N SER A 122 -11.29 -28.85 -15.21
CA SER A 122 -11.63 -28.56 -13.83
C SER A 122 -13.14 -28.45 -13.58
N ALA A 123 -13.56 -28.95 -12.42
CA ALA A 123 -14.93 -28.85 -11.91
C ALA A 123 -15.31 -27.42 -11.41
N PHE A 124 -14.39 -26.44 -11.56
CA PHE A 124 -14.60 -25.09 -11.06
C PHE A 124 -15.56 -24.29 -11.99
N GLY A 125 -16.64 -23.76 -11.39
CA GLY A 125 -17.54 -22.83 -12.07
C GLY A 125 -16.85 -21.47 -12.37
N PRO A 126 -17.44 -20.66 -13.25
CA PRO A 126 -16.95 -19.29 -13.51
C PRO A 126 -17.30 -18.34 -12.35
N ASP A 127 -16.45 -17.31 -12.16
CA ASP A 127 -16.68 -16.18 -11.26
C ASP A 127 -17.30 -16.55 -9.90
N SER A 128 -16.65 -17.43 -9.17
CA SER A 128 -17.12 -17.90 -7.87
C SER A 128 -16.09 -17.62 -6.78
N ASP A 129 -16.58 -17.41 -5.56
CA ASP A 129 -15.76 -17.25 -4.38
C ASP A 129 -15.90 -18.47 -3.46
N ALA A 130 -14.81 -18.80 -2.76
CA ALA A 130 -14.82 -19.81 -1.72
C ALA A 130 -13.97 -19.34 -0.53
N TYR A 131 -14.22 -19.92 0.63
CA TYR A 131 -13.49 -19.61 1.85
C TYR A 131 -13.06 -20.89 2.51
N GLY A 132 -11.85 -20.92 3.04
CA GLY A 132 -11.37 -22.01 3.89
C GLY A 132 -12.13 -22.09 5.22
N ASP A 133 -11.64 -22.85 6.18
CA ASP A 133 -12.26 -22.92 7.52
C ASP A 133 -12.16 -21.55 8.21
N LEU A 134 -13.28 -20.87 8.39
CA LEU A 134 -13.35 -19.55 9.02
C LEU A 134 -12.90 -19.54 10.49
N ARG A 135 -12.68 -20.71 11.10
CA ARG A 135 -12.14 -20.82 12.46
C ARG A 135 -10.61 -20.97 12.47
N ASP A 136 -9.99 -21.20 11.33
CA ASP A 136 -8.51 -21.21 11.20
C ASP A 136 -8.05 -19.81 10.76
N PRO A 137 -7.28 -19.07 11.59
CA PRO A 137 -6.80 -17.74 11.26
C PRO A 137 -5.84 -17.71 10.06
N ARG A 138 -5.39 -18.86 9.59
CA ARG A 138 -4.54 -18.99 8.41
C ARG A 138 -5.33 -19.22 7.13
N SER A 139 -6.64 -19.42 7.22
CA SER A 139 -7.49 -19.72 6.06
C SER A 139 -7.40 -18.66 4.98
N ALA A 140 -7.42 -19.11 3.73
CA ALA A 140 -7.48 -18.27 2.56
C ALA A 140 -8.92 -17.99 2.11
N ALA A 141 -9.11 -16.83 1.46
CA ALA A 141 -10.25 -16.55 0.59
C ALA A 141 -9.83 -16.80 -0.85
N TYR A 142 -10.71 -17.38 -1.64
CA TYR A 142 -10.45 -17.79 -3.01
C TYR A 142 -11.39 -17.08 -3.97
N SER A 143 -10.84 -16.41 -4.98
CA SER A 143 -11.59 -16.01 -6.18
C SER A 143 -11.25 -16.99 -7.31
N ILE A 144 -12.27 -17.69 -7.78
CA ILE A 144 -12.14 -18.78 -8.75
C ILE A 144 -12.61 -18.30 -10.11
N ARG A 145 -11.73 -18.37 -11.11
CA ARG A 145 -11.96 -17.90 -12.48
C ARG A 145 -12.43 -16.45 -12.57
N PRO A 146 -11.82 -15.51 -11.86
CA PRO A 146 -12.20 -14.10 -11.92
C PRO A 146 -12.16 -13.62 -13.38
N ASN A 147 -13.23 -12.98 -13.84
CA ASN A 147 -13.42 -12.56 -15.24
C ASN A 147 -13.33 -13.72 -16.26
N GLY A 148 -13.59 -14.95 -15.87
CA GLY A 148 -13.50 -16.14 -16.71
C GLY A 148 -12.07 -16.65 -16.96
N TRP A 149 -11.05 -16.09 -16.35
CA TRP A 149 -9.66 -16.51 -16.50
C TRP A 149 -9.44 -17.88 -15.83
N PRO A 150 -8.62 -18.78 -16.41
CA PRO A 150 -8.35 -20.09 -15.83
C PRO A 150 -7.38 -19.99 -14.64
N VAL A 151 -7.73 -19.19 -13.64
CA VAL A 151 -6.90 -18.90 -12.48
C VAL A 151 -7.73 -18.98 -11.20
N ILE A 152 -7.14 -19.46 -10.12
CA ILE A 152 -7.61 -19.23 -8.76
C ILE A 152 -6.67 -18.22 -8.10
N GLU A 153 -7.22 -17.14 -7.56
CA GLU A 153 -6.52 -16.23 -6.68
C GLU A 153 -6.82 -16.63 -5.23
N ALA A 154 -5.81 -17.10 -4.50
CA ALA A 154 -5.89 -17.35 -3.07
C ALA A 154 -5.34 -16.14 -2.33
N PHE A 155 -6.15 -15.49 -1.51
CA PHE A 155 -5.80 -14.35 -0.67
C PHE A 155 -5.58 -14.81 0.78
N LEU A 156 -4.38 -14.60 1.29
CA LEU A 156 -3.97 -14.96 2.63
C LEU A 156 -3.69 -13.70 3.44
N GLY A 157 -4.26 -13.60 4.64
CA GLY A 157 -4.04 -12.49 5.56
C GLY A 157 -3.38 -12.96 6.86
N GLY A 158 -2.72 -12.03 7.57
CA GLY A 158 -2.19 -12.27 8.91
C GLY A 158 -1.28 -13.49 9.01
N GLU A 159 -1.68 -14.49 9.80
CA GLU A 159 -0.93 -15.73 10.01
C GLU A 159 -0.82 -16.57 8.72
N GLY A 160 -1.86 -16.57 7.88
CA GLY A 160 -1.83 -17.27 6.61
C GLY A 160 -0.79 -16.71 5.65
N ALA A 161 -0.64 -15.39 5.59
CA ALA A 161 0.41 -14.73 4.81
C ALA A 161 1.81 -15.08 5.33
N GLY A 162 1.94 -15.31 6.65
CA GLY A 162 3.19 -15.73 7.28
C GLY A 162 3.77 -17.01 6.66
N ILE A 163 2.93 -17.95 6.20
CA ILE A 163 3.38 -19.17 5.54
C ILE A 163 4.22 -18.85 4.29
N LEU A 164 3.79 -17.86 3.49
CA LEU A 164 4.53 -17.42 2.30
C LEU A 164 5.81 -16.66 2.68
N ASP A 165 5.72 -15.82 3.68
CA ASP A 165 6.84 -15.00 4.12
C ASP A 165 7.98 -15.83 4.75
N GLU A 166 7.63 -16.87 5.51
CA GLU A 166 8.57 -17.65 6.30
C GLU A 166 9.04 -18.90 5.56
N ASP A 167 8.10 -19.65 4.96
CA ASP A 167 8.34 -20.95 4.34
C ASP A 167 8.38 -20.92 2.80
N GLY A 168 7.97 -19.80 2.20
CA GLY A 168 8.06 -19.53 0.78
C GLY A 168 6.89 -20.07 -0.07
N PRO A 169 6.94 -19.81 -1.41
CA PRO A 169 5.82 -20.10 -2.31
C PRO A 169 5.41 -21.57 -2.39
N ALA A 170 6.34 -22.51 -2.24
CA ALA A 170 6.04 -23.93 -2.29
C ALA A 170 5.22 -24.40 -1.08
N ALA A 171 5.54 -23.92 0.11
CA ALA A 171 4.77 -24.21 1.32
C ALA A 171 3.38 -23.58 1.23
N GLY A 172 3.29 -22.31 0.78
CA GLY A 172 2.02 -21.66 0.52
C GLY A 172 1.16 -22.42 -0.49
N PHE A 173 1.74 -22.89 -1.59
CA PHE A 173 1.04 -23.73 -2.57
C PHE A 173 0.50 -25.02 -1.96
N SER A 174 1.31 -25.73 -1.17
CA SER A 174 0.87 -26.94 -0.49
C SER A 174 -0.28 -26.67 0.48
N PHE A 175 -0.19 -25.57 1.22
CA PHE A 175 -1.22 -25.15 2.17
C PHE A 175 -2.55 -24.84 1.47
N VAL A 176 -2.57 -23.97 0.44
CA VAL A 176 -3.81 -23.63 -0.27
C VAL A 176 -4.37 -24.83 -1.04
N THR A 177 -3.51 -25.70 -1.58
CA THR A 177 -3.96 -26.95 -2.23
C THR A 177 -4.71 -27.84 -1.23
N SER A 178 -4.18 -27.99 0.00
CA SER A 178 -4.85 -28.81 1.02
C SER A 178 -6.24 -28.26 1.39
N GLN A 179 -6.40 -26.94 1.46
CA GLN A 179 -7.70 -26.30 1.71
C GLN A 179 -8.66 -26.49 0.53
N LEU A 180 -8.17 -26.31 -0.70
CA LEU A 180 -9.00 -26.54 -1.90
C LEU A 180 -9.43 -28.00 -2.04
N VAL A 181 -8.56 -28.95 -1.69
CA VAL A 181 -8.91 -30.38 -1.64
C VAL A 181 -10.01 -30.65 -0.59
N ALA A 182 -9.93 -29.99 0.57
CA ALA A 182 -10.97 -30.11 1.60
C ALA A 182 -12.33 -29.54 1.15
N LEU A 183 -12.31 -28.47 0.32
CA LEU A 183 -13.52 -27.81 -0.19
C LEU A 183 -14.14 -28.53 -1.40
N PHE A 184 -13.31 -29.02 -2.33
CA PHE A 184 -13.75 -29.45 -3.66
C PHE A 184 -13.41 -30.93 -3.99
N GLY A 185 -12.70 -31.63 -3.11
CA GLY A 185 -12.32 -33.02 -3.30
C GLY A 185 -10.89 -33.19 -3.86
N SER A 186 -10.42 -34.47 -3.85
CA SER A 186 -9.03 -34.82 -4.14
C SER A 186 -8.56 -34.48 -5.56
N ASP A 187 -9.47 -34.47 -6.51
CA ASP A 187 -9.14 -34.28 -7.95
C ASP A 187 -8.58 -32.88 -8.24
N VAL A 188 -8.90 -31.91 -7.35
CA VAL A 188 -8.37 -30.54 -7.43
C VAL A 188 -6.84 -30.50 -7.43
N ALA A 189 -6.20 -31.36 -6.64
CA ALA A 189 -4.74 -31.38 -6.53
C ALA A 189 -4.02 -31.60 -7.86
N SER A 190 -4.64 -32.40 -8.76
CA SER A 190 -4.11 -32.64 -10.10
C SER A 190 -4.52 -31.61 -11.14
N ALA A 191 -5.56 -30.79 -10.82
CA ALA A 191 -6.14 -29.80 -11.74
C ALA A 191 -5.49 -28.43 -11.63
N ILE A 192 -4.68 -28.17 -10.58
CA ILE A 192 -4.07 -26.85 -10.31
C ILE A 192 -2.55 -26.92 -10.29
N ARG A 193 -1.92 -25.81 -10.65
CA ARG A 193 -0.47 -25.63 -10.51
C ARG A 193 -0.13 -24.22 -10.06
N LEU A 194 0.97 -24.07 -9.34
CA LEU A 194 1.45 -22.74 -8.93
C LEU A 194 1.82 -21.90 -10.15
N LEU A 195 1.20 -20.74 -10.30
CA LEU A 195 1.50 -19.79 -11.34
C LEU A 195 2.41 -18.67 -10.82
N ALA A 196 2.05 -18.06 -9.70
CA ALA A 196 2.82 -16.99 -9.06
C ALA A 196 2.43 -16.86 -7.58
N ALA A 197 3.30 -16.22 -6.81
CA ALA A 197 2.99 -15.79 -5.44
C ALA A 197 3.55 -14.39 -5.22
N THR A 198 2.87 -13.58 -4.41
CA THR A 198 3.38 -12.28 -3.97
C THR A 198 4.31 -12.42 -2.77
N SER A 199 5.04 -11.36 -2.47
CA SER A 199 5.97 -11.30 -1.33
C SER A 199 6.14 -9.84 -0.89
N TRP A 200 5.03 -9.16 -0.60
CA TRP A 200 5.00 -7.72 -0.29
C TRP A 200 5.74 -7.41 1.00
N SER A 201 5.59 -8.27 2.00
CA SER A 201 6.25 -8.12 3.31
C SER A 201 7.78 -8.16 3.21
N ARG A 202 8.32 -8.87 2.20
CA ARG A 202 9.77 -9.00 1.97
C ARG A 202 10.34 -7.96 1.01
N MET A 203 9.50 -7.17 0.37
CA MET A 203 9.95 -6.08 -0.51
C MET A 203 10.40 -4.89 0.32
N ALA A 204 11.69 -4.61 0.36
CA ALA A 204 12.27 -3.51 1.15
C ALA A 204 11.68 -2.12 0.83
N SER A 205 11.16 -1.92 -0.39
CA SER A 205 10.49 -0.68 -0.80
C SER A 205 9.02 -0.58 -0.38
N ILE A 206 8.44 -1.64 0.22
CA ILE A 206 7.03 -1.72 0.62
C ILE A 206 6.91 -2.16 2.08
N GLY A 207 7.37 -3.37 2.43
CA GLY A 207 7.46 -3.87 3.79
C GLY A 207 6.17 -4.46 4.38
N GLY A 208 5.14 -4.69 3.58
CA GLY A 208 3.86 -5.26 4.02
C GLY A 208 2.72 -4.96 3.07
N ALA A 209 1.48 -5.07 3.55
CA ALA A 209 0.29 -4.80 2.76
C ALA A 209 -0.19 -3.34 2.96
N TYR A 210 -1.21 -3.12 3.73
CA TYR A 210 -1.76 -1.79 4.02
C TYR A 210 -1.72 -1.48 5.51
N SER A 211 -1.86 -0.18 5.85
CA SER A 211 -1.68 0.30 7.21
C SER A 211 -2.86 -0.04 8.12
N CYS A 212 -2.57 -0.37 9.37
CA CYS A 212 -3.55 -0.45 10.43
C CYS A 212 -3.06 0.32 11.65
N ALA A 213 -3.92 1.16 12.26
CA ALA A 213 -3.50 1.86 13.46
C ALA A 213 -3.44 0.90 14.65
N LEU A 214 -2.41 1.04 15.46
CA LEU A 214 -2.32 0.37 16.76
C LEU A 214 -3.45 0.83 17.69
N PRO A 215 -3.85 0.03 18.69
CA PRO A 215 -4.87 0.41 19.66
C PRO A 215 -4.60 1.79 20.26
N GLY A 216 -5.62 2.68 20.19
CA GLY A 216 -5.52 4.05 20.66
C GLY A 216 -4.69 5.01 19.81
N ARG A 217 -4.27 4.62 18.58
CA ARG A 217 -3.40 5.41 17.71
C ARG A 217 -4.04 5.87 16.39
N SER A 218 -5.36 5.81 16.25
CA SER A 218 -6.06 6.26 15.03
C SER A 218 -5.71 7.69 14.60
N GLN A 219 -5.43 8.59 15.55
CA GLN A 219 -5.02 9.97 15.29
C GLN A 219 -3.66 10.10 14.56
N ALA A 220 -2.86 9.04 14.50
CA ALA A 220 -1.60 9.03 13.77
C ALA A 220 -1.78 9.33 12.28
N ARG A 221 -2.93 8.96 11.68
CA ARG A 221 -3.26 9.26 10.27
C ARG A 221 -3.30 10.76 9.99
N SER A 222 -4.00 11.52 10.86
CA SER A 222 -4.08 12.98 10.74
C SER A 222 -2.72 13.64 10.95
N ARG A 223 -1.89 13.11 11.86
CA ARG A 223 -0.52 13.60 12.05
C ARG A 223 0.35 13.34 10.85
N LEU A 224 0.29 12.12 10.30
CA LEU A 224 1.06 11.72 9.13
C LEU A 224 0.71 12.57 7.89
N ALA A 225 -0.54 13.00 7.77
CA ALA A 225 -1.02 13.79 6.63
C ALA A 225 -0.51 15.25 6.64
N GLN A 226 0.02 15.76 7.78
CA GLN A 226 0.44 17.17 7.87
C GLN A 226 1.69 17.44 7.03
N PRO A 227 1.78 18.59 6.35
CA PRO A 227 3.00 19.03 5.69
C PRO A 227 4.15 19.26 6.68
N PHE A 228 5.37 18.97 6.23
CA PHE A 228 6.58 19.31 6.96
C PHE A 228 7.28 20.50 6.29
N GLU A 229 7.46 21.59 7.02
CA GLU A 229 8.12 22.83 6.58
C GLU A 229 7.58 23.42 5.26
N ASN A 230 6.32 23.13 4.91
CA ASN A 230 5.68 23.49 3.64
C ASN A 230 6.50 23.10 2.39
N ARG A 231 7.33 22.07 2.50
CA ARG A 231 8.21 21.54 1.44
C ARG A 231 8.12 20.04 1.26
N LEU A 232 7.87 19.28 2.34
CA LEU A 232 7.56 17.86 2.24
C LEU A 232 6.09 17.66 2.59
N PHE A 233 5.41 16.94 1.72
CA PHE A 233 4.00 16.57 1.84
C PHE A 233 3.90 15.06 1.85
N PHE A 234 2.86 14.52 2.47
CA PHE A 234 2.70 13.09 2.64
C PHE A 234 1.37 12.64 2.05
N ALA A 235 1.40 11.59 1.24
CA ALA A 235 0.22 10.97 0.67
C ALA A 235 0.38 9.44 0.69
N GLY A 236 -0.68 8.75 0.39
CA GLY A 236 -0.84 7.31 0.48
C GLY A 236 -2.04 6.99 1.35
N GLU A 237 -2.53 5.75 1.28
CA GLU A 237 -3.74 5.32 1.98
C GLU A 237 -3.68 5.60 3.49
N ALA A 238 -2.50 5.47 4.11
CA ALA A 238 -2.29 5.68 5.54
C ALA A 238 -2.58 7.11 6.01
N THR A 239 -2.57 8.10 5.11
CA THR A 239 -2.86 9.51 5.39
C THR A 239 -4.33 9.89 5.17
N HIS A 240 -5.15 8.96 4.63
CA HIS A 240 -6.58 9.20 4.42
C HIS A 240 -7.35 8.99 5.73
N PRO A 241 -8.28 9.89 6.10
CA PRO A 241 -8.97 9.81 7.39
C PRO A 241 -10.02 8.69 7.48
N PHE A 242 -10.59 8.26 6.33
CA PHE A 242 -11.70 7.31 6.27
C PHE A 242 -11.41 6.13 5.34
N ASP A 243 -10.95 6.39 4.12
CA ASP A 243 -10.71 5.38 3.08
C ASP A 243 -9.28 4.86 3.09
N PHE A 244 -8.65 4.78 4.27
CA PHE A 244 -7.37 4.10 4.41
C PHE A 244 -7.49 2.62 4.01
N THR A 245 -6.39 1.95 3.76
CA THR A 245 -6.31 0.58 3.20
C THR A 245 -6.83 0.43 1.76
N THR A 246 -7.25 1.51 1.12
CA THR A 246 -7.86 1.47 -0.21
C THR A 246 -7.05 2.24 -1.26
N ALA A 247 -7.19 1.81 -2.51
CA ALA A 247 -6.53 2.46 -3.62
C ALA A 247 -7.12 3.86 -3.94
N HIS A 248 -8.44 4.02 -3.78
CA HIS A 248 -9.08 5.33 -3.98
C HIS A 248 -8.69 6.30 -2.86
N GLY A 249 -8.61 5.88 -1.60
CA GLY A 249 -8.10 6.73 -0.53
C GLY A 249 -6.63 7.14 -0.74
N ALA A 250 -5.79 6.25 -1.30
CA ALA A 250 -4.44 6.63 -1.71
C ALA A 250 -4.46 7.71 -2.79
N HIS A 251 -5.32 7.58 -3.81
CA HIS A 251 -5.49 8.57 -4.88
C HIS A 251 -5.94 9.93 -4.32
N ASP A 252 -6.98 9.96 -3.50
CA ASP A 252 -7.55 11.19 -2.94
C ASP A 252 -6.55 11.90 -2.01
N SER A 253 -5.78 11.13 -1.23
CA SER A 253 -4.69 11.68 -0.44
C SER A 253 -3.60 12.31 -1.31
N GLY A 254 -3.34 11.75 -2.50
CA GLY A 254 -2.42 12.30 -3.49
C GLY A 254 -2.89 13.65 -4.03
N GLN A 255 -4.18 13.78 -4.35
CA GLN A 255 -4.77 15.05 -4.77
C GLN A 255 -4.67 16.11 -3.67
N ARG A 256 -5.04 15.77 -2.44
CA ARG A 256 -4.89 16.65 -1.27
C ARG A 256 -3.45 17.16 -1.12
N ALA A 257 -2.48 16.26 -1.13
CA ALA A 257 -1.07 16.64 -0.96
C ALA A 257 -0.55 17.50 -2.11
N ALA A 258 -1.02 17.28 -3.33
CA ALA A 258 -0.68 18.11 -4.49
C ALA A 258 -1.25 19.53 -4.34
N ASP A 259 -2.50 19.67 -3.89
CA ASP A 259 -3.13 20.98 -3.65
C ASP A 259 -2.43 21.75 -2.53
N GLU A 260 -2.05 21.08 -1.44
CA GLU A 260 -1.26 21.64 -0.35
C GLU A 260 0.11 22.15 -0.84
N ALA A 261 0.80 21.35 -1.66
CA ALA A 261 2.09 21.74 -2.24
C ALA A 261 1.96 22.95 -3.17
N LEU A 262 0.95 22.96 -4.03
CA LEU A 262 0.67 24.10 -4.92
C LEU A 262 0.33 25.36 -4.15
N ALA A 263 -0.44 25.28 -3.07
CA ALA A 263 -0.76 26.40 -2.21
C ALA A 263 0.50 26.97 -1.53
N ALA A 264 1.37 26.10 -1.01
CA ALA A 264 2.63 26.48 -0.39
C ALA A 264 3.56 27.21 -1.39
N LEU A 265 3.66 26.70 -2.62
CA LEU A 265 4.47 27.33 -3.68
C LEU A 265 3.96 28.71 -4.10
N ARG A 266 2.64 28.90 -4.18
CA ARG A 266 2.04 30.21 -4.49
C ARG A 266 2.35 31.23 -3.40
N ASN A 267 2.24 30.83 -2.13
CA ASN A 267 2.50 31.71 -0.99
C ASN A 267 3.99 32.12 -0.92
N SER A 268 4.91 31.23 -1.25
CA SER A 268 6.34 31.55 -1.33
C SER A 268 6.64 32.61 -2.38
N HIS A 269 6.03 32.53 -3.56
CA HIS A 269 6.19 33.54 -4.63
C HIS A 269 5.60 34.89 -4.29
N VAL A 270 4.58 34.98 -3.42
CA VAL A 270 3.99 36.23 -2.97
C VAL A 270 4.91 36.94 -1.97
N LEU A 271 5.61 36.18 -1.12
CA LEU A 271 6.56 36.72 -0.15
C LEU A 271 7.83 37.25 -0.85
N ASP A 272 8.35 36.56 -1.85
CA ASP A 272 9.53 37.00 -2.65
C ASP A 272 9.29 38.29 -3.44
N ARG A 273 8.03 38.64 -3.70
CA ARG A 273 7.66 39.86 -4.40
C ARG A 273 7.39 41.09 -3.49
N ARG A 274 7.38 40.86 -2.19
CA ARG A 274 7.21 41.90 -1.19
C ARG A 274 8.58 42.19 -0.56
N ASP A 275 9.39 42.96 -1.22
CA ASP A 275 10.37 43.94 -0.78
C ASP A 275 11.53 44.07 -1.75
N PRO A 276 11.66 45.23 -2.40
CA PRO A 276 12.91 45.97 -2.36
C PRO A 276 12.86 46.94 -1.16
N PRO A 277 13.87 46.96 -0.27
CA PRO A 277 13.93 48.06 0.69
C PRO A 277 14.08 49.35 -0.08
N PHE A 278 13.21 50.30 0.22
CA PHE A 278 13.41 51.71 -0.16
C PHE A 278 14.80 52.09 0.35
N ALA A 279 15.76 52.26 -0.56
CA ALA A 279 16.99 52.98 -0.30
C ALA A 279 16.62 54.47 -0.16
N ALA A 280 16.78 54.99 1.05
CA ALA A 280 16.79 56.42 1.31
C ALA A 280 18.19 56.98 1.07
#